data_867031b8b10bbb888fc1a91551b9ae6b
#
_entry.id   867031b8b10bbb888fc1a91551b9ae6b
#
_cell.length_a   1.000
_cell.length_b   1.000
_cell.length_c   1.000
_cell.angle_alpha   90.00
_cell.angle_beta   90.00
_cell.angle_gamma   90.00
#
_symmetry.space_group_name_H-M   'P 1'
#
loop_
_entity.id
_entity.type
_entity.pdbx_description
1 polymer ?
#
loop_
_entity_poly.entity_id
_entity_poly.type
_entity_poly.pdbx_seq_one_letter_code
_entity_poly.pdbx_strand_id
1 'polypeptide(L)'
;MNSSPARADTEAVRDRPTLADTEAMRRRRGESVLLYITDQCPVGCAHCSVDARADGGRVADWEVFHDVVAGIVALPGLRSVAVSGGEPFAEQRALPYAIGAFADAGLETIVFTSGYWARESGSAPGWVRRLLPRISTLFLSTDGFHQGGVSSRRFVGALRAAHRAGCRIVVQELDTGDGARVAEGLLEEALGPRWADEAETKLITPLRYGRGSGVFAIRSRHEVGALAACTLLGSPTVRYDGVVIPCCNEGLITGHGPSALRAPVRRPEGVAQALAGFRDDPLLRVVGRLGPGAVADLPGFEALREERFENVCGGCWKAYDIAGRPGRAADSVSALGVALREGG
;
A
#
# COMPACT_ATOMS: atom_id res chain seq x y z
N MET A 1 24.93 32.94 20.25
CA MET A 1 24.97 32.14 19.02
C MET A 1 23.58 31.57 18.81
N ASN A 2 22.75 32.23 18.00
CA ASN A 2 21.38 31.78 17.72
C ASN A 2 21.43 30.88 16.49
N SER A 3 21.35 29.58 16.68
CA SER A 3 21.07 28.65 15.60
C SER A 3 19.62 28.88 15.15
N SER A 4 19.45 29.32 13.91
CA SER A 4 18.16 29.64 13.31
C SER A 4 17.31 28.37 13.24
N PRO A 5 16.04 28.35 13.69
CA PRO A 5 15.18 27.14 13.67
C PRO A 5 15.04 26.51 12.27
N ALA A 6 15.17 27.29 11.21
CA ALA A 6 15.10 26.80 9.82
C ALA A 6 16.22 25.83 9.40
N ARG A 7 17.37 25.81 10.10
CA ARG A 7 18.46 24.85 9.78
C ARG A 7 18.25 23.47 10.42
N ALA A 8 17.67 23.44 11.63
CA ALA A 8 17.39 22.17 12.32
C ALA A 8 16.27 21.38 11.60
N ASP A 9 15.26 22.07 11.06
CA ASP A 9 14.14 21.45 10.35
C ASP A 9 14.59 20.83 9.00
N THR A 10 15.56 21.46 8.32
CA THR A 10 16.09 20.96 7.03
C THR A 10 17.02 19.74 7.21
N GLU A 11 17.75 19.64 8.32
CA GLU A 11 18.56 18.47 8.65
C GLU A 11 17.68 17.26 8.99
N ALA A 12 16.62 17.42 9.76
CA ALA A 12 15.69 16.36 10.14
C ALA A 12 14.95 15.75 8.92
N VAL A 13 14.70 16.51 7.87
CA VAL A 13 14.09 16.01 6.61
C VAL A 13 15.09 15.17 5.80
N ARG A 14 16.37 15.52 5.84
CA ARG A 14 17.43 14.81 5.10
C ARG A 14 17.70 13.41 5.64
N ASP A 15 17.44 13.16 6.93
CA ASP A 15 17.61 11.85 7.56
C ASP A 15 16.42 10.89 7.35
N ARG A 16 15.32 11.38 6.74
CA ARG A 16 14.14 10.56 6.47
C ARG A 16 14.30 9.75 5.17
N PRO A 17 13.69 8.53 5.09
CA PRO A 17 13.82 7.66 3.93
C PRO A 17 13.38 8.36 2.64
N THR A 18 14.20 8.26 1.60
CA THR A 18 13.86 8.71 0.24
C THR A 18 12.78 7.80 -0.38
N LEU A 19 12.21 8.18 -1.52
CA LEU A 19 11.33 7.31 -2.29
C LEU A 19 12.03 5.98 -2.61
N ALA A 20 13.30 6.02 -3.00
CA ALA A 20 14.09 4.81 -3.30
C ALA A 20 14.26 3.91 -2.06
N ASP A 21 14.53 4.49 -0.88
CA ASP A 21 14.65 3.74 0.38
C ASP A 21 13.30 3.11 0.77
N THR A 22 12.22 3.86 0.65
CA THR A 22 10.86 3.39 0.90
C THR A 22 10.51 2.22 0.00
N GLU A 23 10.82 2.31 -1.29
CA GLU A 23 10.59 1.22 -2.24
C GLU A 23 11.50 0.02 -1.98
N ALA A 24 12.74 0.24 -1.58
CA ALA A 24 13.66 -0.83 -1.20
C ALA A 24 13.16 -1.62 0.01
N MET A 25 12.68 -0.93 1.07
CA MET A 25 12.06 -1.59 2.23
C MET A 25 10.82 -2.40 1.83
N ARG A 26 9.95 -1.85 0.96
CA ARG A 26 8.76 -2.55 0.48
C ARG A 26 9.04 -3.79 -0.35
N ARG A 27 10.20 -3.88 -1.02
CA ARG A 27 10.60 -5.07 -1.79
C ARG A 27 11.20 -6.17 -0.92
N ARG A 28 11.72 -5.84 0.26
CA ARG A 28 12.32 -6.79 1.19
C ARG A 28 11.27 -7.38 2.11
N ARG A 29 11.12 -8.70 2.04
CA ARG A 29 10.13 -9.42 2.86
C ARG A 29 10.44 -9.24 4.35
N GLY A 30 9.43 -8.80 5.10
CA GLY A 30 9.50 -8.60 6.54
C GLY A 30 9.94 -7.20 6.99
N GLU A 31 10.45 -6.35 6.10
CA GLU A 31 10.84 -4.98 6.45
C GLU A 31 9.67 -3.97 6.38
N SER A 32 8.59 -4.29 5.67
CA SER A 32 7.46 -3.38 5.48
C SER A 32 6.12 -4.10 5.57
N VAL A 33 5.12 -3.43 6.15
CA VAL A 33 3.71 -3.85 6.20
C VAL A 33 2.83 -2.68 5.78
N LEU A 34 1.74 -2.94 5.09
CA LEU A 34 0.68 -1.99 4.81
C LEU A 34 -0.45 -2.17 5.84
N LEU A 35 -0.75 -1.16 6.64
CA LEU A 35 -2.02 -1.05 7.37
C LEU A 35 -3.07 -0.40 6.47
N TYR A 36 -4.09 -1.17 6.08
CA TYR A 36 -5.27 -0.64 5.39
C TYR A 36 -6.30 -0.24 6.44
N ILE A 37 -6.39 1.07 6.75
CA ILE A 37 -7.03 1.57 7.96
C ILE A 37 -8.54 1.83 7.82
N THR A 38 -9.06 1.95 6.59
CA THR A 38 -10.48 2.27 6.35
C THR A 38 -10.88 2.03 4.89
N ASP A 39 -12.12 1.65 4.65
CA ASP A 39 -12.74 1.68 3.31
C ASP A 39 -13.43 3.03 3.03
N GLN A 40 -13.51 3.93 4.03
CA GLN A 40 -14.14 5.23 3.88
C GLN A 40 -13.25 6.21 3.10
N CYS A 41 -13.84 6.90 2.11
CA CYS A 41 -13.19 7.99 1.39
C CYS A 41 -14.20 9.04 0.94
N PRO A 42 -14.08 10.29 1.37
CA PRO A 42 -14.98 11.37 0.97
C PRO A 42 -14.70 11.94 -0.41
N VAL A 43 -13.58 11.57 -1.06
CA VAL A 43 -13.14 12.19 -2.33
C VAL A 43 -13.89 11.65 -3.54
N GLY A 44 -14.19 10.34 -3.59
CA GLY A 44 -15.05 9.74 -4.61
C GLY A 44 -14.45 9.65 -6.02
N CYS A 45 -13.12 9.50 -6.15
CA CYS A 45 -12.42 9.43 -7.45
C CYS A 45 -12.98 8.33 -8.35
N ALA A 46 -13.24 8.64 -9.63
CA ALA A 46 -13.81 7.69 -10.59
C ALA A 46 -12.91 6.49 -10.88
N HIS A 47 -11.60 6.61 -10.71
CA HIS A 47 -10.59 5.57 -10.96
C HIS A 47 -10.19 4.76 -9.74
N CYS A 48 -10.85 4.95 -8.59
CA CYS A 48 -10.44 4.35 -7.31
C CYS A 48 -10.28 2.82 -7.40
N SER A 49 -9.06 2.33 -7.19
CA SER A 49 -8.71 0.91 -7.31
C SER A 49 -9.27 0.05 -6.17
N VAL A 50 -9.64 0.65 -5.04
CA VAL A 50 -10.23 -0.04 -3.88
C VAL A 50 -11.72 0.26 -3.71
N ASP A 51 -12.36 0.93 -4.67
CA ASP A 51 -13.78 1.32 -4.63
C ASP A 51 -14.22 1.99 -3.32
N ALA A 52 -13.32 2.74 -2.68
CA ALA A 52 -13.61 3.42 -1.43
C ALA A 52 -14.68 4.49 -1.60
N ARG A 53 -15.61 4.60 -0.62
CA ARG A 53 -16.81 5.45 -0.66
C ARG A 53 -16.95 6.25 0.63
N ALA A 54 -17.75 7.30 0.60
CA ALA A 54 -18.00 8.14 1.77
C ALA A 54 -18.65 7.38 2.94
N ASP A 55 -19.45 6.36 2.64
CA ASP A 55 -20.11 5.43 3.55
C ASP A 55 -19.37 4.10 3.74
N GLY A 56 -18.11 4.00 3.27
CA GLY A 56 -17.27 2.81 3.41
C GLY A 56 -17.00 2.42 4.85
N GLY A 57 -16.57 1.17 5.05
CA GLY A 57 -16.28 0.60 6.36
C GLY A 57 -15.20 1.38 7.11
N ARG A 58 -15.35 1.46 8.44
CA ARG A 58 -14.49 2.19 9.36
C ARG A 58 -14.06 1.30 10.52
N VAL A 59 -13.10 1.78 11.30
CA VAL A 59 -12.75 1.15 12.58
C VAL A 59 -13.96 1.23 13.52
N ALA A 60 -14.70 0.14 13.62
CA ALA A 60 -15.85 -0.03 14.52
C ALA A 60 -15.47 -0.86 15.75
N ASP A 61 -14.73 -1.96 15.54
CA ASP A 61 -14.20 -2.83 16.60
C ASP A 61 -12.82 -2.33 17.02
N TRP A 62 -12.76 -1.63 18.14
CA TRP A 62 -11.53 -1.05 18.67
C TRP A 62 -10.62 -2.09 19.32
N GLU A 63 -11.16 -3.17 19.84
CA GLU A 63 -10.38 -4.27 20.40
C GLU A 63 -9.57 -4.95 19.30
N VAL A 64 -10.24 -5.35 18.21
CA VAL A 64 -9.56 -5.89 17.03
C VAL A 64 -8.55 -4.91 16.45
N PHE A 65 -8.87 -3.62 16.37
CA PHE A 65 -7.94 -2.63 15.83
C PHE A 65 -6.70 -2.44 16.71
N HIS A 66 -6.86 -2.44 18.04
CA HIS A 66 -5.73 -2.41 18.98
C HIS A 66 -4.84 -3.64 18.79
N ASP A 67 -5.44 -4.83 18.67
CA ASP A 67 -4.72 -6.08 18.44
C ASP A 67 -3.95 -6.07 17.13
N VAL A 68 -4.55 -5.53 16.06
CA VAL A 68 -3.90 -5.33 14.75
C VAL A 68 -2.68 -4.42 14.89
N VAL A 69 -2.81 -3.26 15.54
CA VAL A 69 -1.71 -2.31 15.71
C VAL A 69 -0.61 -2.91 16.59
N ALA A 70 -0.96 -3.54 17.71
CA ALA A 70 -0.01 -4.21 18.59
C ALA A 70 0.71 -5.37 17.87
N GLY A 71 -0.02 -6.16 17.09
CA GLY A 71 0.54 -7.25 16.31
C GLY A 71 1.52 -6.77 15.23
N ILE A 72 1.25 -5.63 14.59
CA ILE A 72 2.18 -5.02 13.64
C ILE A 72 3.45 -4.54 14.35
N VAL A 73 3.32 -3.84 15.48
CA VAL A 73 4.47 -3.35 16.27
C VAL A 73 5.37 -4.51 16.74
N ALA A 74 4.78 -5.67 17.05
CA ALA A 74 5.50 -6.84 17.51
C ALA A 74 6.21 -7.64 16.39
N LEU A 75 6.07 -7.27 15.12
CA LEU A 75 6.69 -8.02 14.01
C LEU A 75 8.22 -7.87 14.04
N PRO A 76 8.96 -8.98 14.07
CA PRO A 76 10.42 -8.94 14.12
C PRO A 76 11.00 -8.41 12.79
N GLY A 77 11.99 -7.52 12.89
CA GLY A 77 12.69 -6.96 11.72
C GLY A 77 11.89 -5.95 10.91
N LEU A 78 10.68 -5.58 11.36
CA LEU A 78 9.88 -4.54 10.71
C LEU A 78 10.62 -3.19 10.82
N ARG A 79 10.69 -2.46 9.71
CA ARG A 79 11.34 -1.14 9.64
C ARG A 79 10.36 -0.03 9.29
N SER A 80 9.32 -0.34 8.53
CA SER A 80 8.35 0.65 8.08
C SER A 80 6.92 0.13 8.09
N VAL A 81 5.98 1.01 8.39
CA VAL A 81 4.55 0.77 8.22
C VAL A 81 3.98 1.82 7.27
N ALA A 82 3.44 1.33 6.15
CA ALA A 82 2.66 2.16 5.25
C ALA A 82 1.20 2.15 5.72
N VAL A 83 0.58 3.32 5.82
CA VAL A 83 -0.85 3.45 6.16
C VAL A 83 -1.60 3.99 4.95
N SER A 84 -2.54 3.19 4.46
CA SER A 84 -3.41 3.53 3.35
C SER A 84 -4.85 3.13 3.66
N GLY A 85 -5.73 3.23 2.69
CA GLY A 85 -7.15 2.89 2.84
C GLY A 85 -7.96 3.51 1.73
N GLY A 86 -9.18 3.89 2.04
CA GLY A 86 -9.88 4.91 1.30
C GLY A 86 -9.16 6.25 1.47
N GLU A 87 -9.45 6.96 2.56
CA GLU A 87 -8.71 8.16 2.97
C GLU A 87 -8.35 8.03 4.45
N PRO A 88 -7.08 7.78 4.80
CA PRO A 88 -6.69 7.57 6.21
C PRO A 88 -7.05 8.73 7.13
N PHE A 89 -6.99 9.96 6.64
CA PHE A 89 -7.35 11.13 7.43
C PHE A 89 -8.87 11.29 7.68
N ALA A 90 -9.71 10.42 7.14
CA ALA A 90 -11.11 10.28 7.57
C ALA A 90 -11.20 9.62 8.96
N GLU A 91 -10.21 8.83 9.34
CA GLU A 91 -10.11 8.14 10.63
C GLU A 91 -9.42 9.00 11.70
N GLN A 92 -10.11 10.04 12.18
CA GLN A 92 -9.55 11.05 13.09
C GLN A 92 -9.11 10.51 14.47
N ARG A 93 -9.55 9.32 14.85
CA ARG A 93 -9.15 8.64 16.08
C ARG A 93 -8.15 7.52 15.79
N ALA A 94 -8.44 6.66 14.81
CA ALA A 94 -7.65 5.47 14.51
C ALA A 94 -6.29 5.83 13.92
N LEU A 95 -6.23 6.81 13.01
CA LEU A 95 -4.98 7.22 12.39
C LEU A 95 -3.96 7.78 13.41
N PRO A 96 -4.32 8.76 14.28
CA PRO A 96 -3.37 9.23 15.30
C PRO A 96 -2.92 8.14 16.26
N TYR A 97 -3.80 7.21 16.65
CA TYR A 97 -3.45 6.08 17.50
C TYR A 97 -2.42 5.17 16.83
N ALA A 98 -2.67 4.74 15.59
CA ALA A 98 -1.77 3.86 14.87
C ALA A 98 -0.40 4.51 14.59
N ILE A 99 -0.38 5.74 14.05
CA ILE A 99 0.85 6.50 13.80
C ILE A 99 1.62 6.71 15.11
N GLY A 100 0.90 7.01 16.20
CA GLY A 100 1.50 7.12 17.54
C GLY A 100 2.26 5.85 17.92
N ALA A 101 1.59 4.71 17.89
CA ALA A 101 2.18 3.42 18.26
C ALA A 101 3.38 3.05 17.38
N PHE A 102 3.30 3.26 16.06
CA PHE A 102 4.38 2.95 15.14
C PHE A 102 5.60 3.84 15.34
N ALA A 103 5.40 5.15 15.47
CA ALA A 103 6.49 6.10 15.71
C ALA A 103 7.16 5.89 17.08
N ASP A 104 6.39 5.56 18.13
CA ASP A 104 6.93 5.23 19.46
C ASP A 104 7.74 3.92 19.46
N ALA A 105 7.43 3.01 18.53
CA ALA A 105 8.21 1.79 18.29
C ALA A 105 9.44 2.02 17.37
N GLY A 106 9.71 3.26 16.95
CA GLY A 106 10.85 3.59 16.10
C GLY A 106 10.68 3.17 14.62
N LEU A 107 9.44 2.91 14.18
CA LEU A 107 9.15 2.51 12.79
C LEU A 107 8.98 3.74 11.90
N GLU A 108 9.50 3.66 10.69
CA GLU A 108 9.22 4.64 9.65
C GLU A 108 7.74 4.61 9.29
N THR A 109 7.06 5.73 9.44
CA THR A 109 5.62 5.87 9.18
C THR A 109 5.40 6.53 7.82
N ILE A 110 4.76 5.81 6.93
CA ILE A 110 4.46 6.25 5.56
C ILE A 110 2.95 6.36 5.44
N VAL A 111 2.41 7.52 5.06
CA VAL A 111 0.95 7.70 4.95
C VAL A 111 0.58 8.16 3.55
N PHE A 112 -0.43 7.51 2.98
CA PHE A 112 -1.00 7.88 1.68
C PHE A 112 -2.27 8.71 1.90
N THR A 113 -2.42 9.83 1.18
CA THR A 113 -3.59 10.71 1.30
C THR A 113 -3.83 11.51 0.02
N SER A 114 -5.05 11.90 -0.20
CA SER A 114 -5.42 12.89 -1.23
C SER A 114 -5.17 14.34 -0.79
N GLY A 115 -4.88 14.59 0.49
CA GLY A 115 -4.78 15.95 1.04
C GLY A 115 -6.14 16.62 1.30
N TYR A 116 -7.25 15.91 1.16
CA TYR A 116 -8.62 16.44 1.31
C TYR A 116 -8.87 17.12 2.66
N TRP A 117 -8.13 16.72 3.70
CA TRP A 117 -8.20 17.25 5.06
C TRP A 117 -7.78 18.72 5.18
N ALA A 118 -7.01 19.25 4.24
CA ALA A 118 -6.70 20.67 4.21
C ALA A 118 -7.97 21.48 3.88
N ARG A 119 -8.06 22.66 4.47
CA ARG A 119 -9.20 23.57 4.26
C ARG A 119 -9.01 24.38 2.99
N GLU A 120 -10.10 24.93 2.45
CA GLU A 120 -10.03 25.88 1.32
C GLU A 120 -9.17 27.12 1.61
N SER A 121 -9.01 27.48 2.87
CA SER A 121 -8.05 28.51 3.30
C SER A 121 -6.58 28.08 3.19
N GLY A 122 -6.29 26.83 2.79
CA GLY A 122 -4.95 26.27 2.77
C GLY A 122 -4.40 25.90 4.16
N SER A 123 -5.23 25.94 5.21
CA SER A 123 -4.81 25.57 6.57
C SER A 123 -5.13 24.11 6.90
N ALA A 124 -4.30 23.48 7.75
CA ALA A 124 -4.56 22.16 8.29
C ALA A 124 -5.37 22.21 9.59
N PRO A 125 -6.28 21.25 9.85
CA PRO A 125 -6.93 21.08 11.15
C PRO A 125 -5.91 20.91 12.30
N GLY A 126 -6.26 21.31 13.50
CA GLY A 126 -5.35 21.25 14.66
C GLY A 126 -4.81 19.86 14.97
N TRP A 127 -5.66 18.83 14.86
CA TRP A 127 -5.25 17.45 15.10
C TRP A 127 -4.28 16.93 14.01
N VAL A 128 -4.47 17.34 12.74
CA VAL A 128 -3.56 17.01 11.64
C VAL A 128 -2.18 17.66 11.88
N ARG A 129 -2.15 18.94 12.27
CA ARG A 129 -0.88 19.63 12.58
C ARG A 129 -0.09 18.95 13.71
N ARG A 130 -0.79 18.34 14.69
CA ARG A 130 -0.13 17.56 15.76
C ARG A 130 0.34 16.19 15.30
N LEU A 131 -0.32 15.61 14.28
CA LEU A 131 0.00 14.29 13.77
C LEU A 131 1.17 14.30 12.77
N LEU A 132 1.20 15.28 11.86
CA LEU A 132 2.17 15.36 10.77
C LEU A 132 3.64 15.20 11.20
N PRO A 133 4.13 15.78 12.31
CA PRO A 133 5.51 15.61 12.76
C PRO A 133 5.90 14.16 13.07
N ARG A 134 4.92 13.28 13.30
CA ARG A 134 5.10 11.85 13.56
C ARG A 134 5.07 10.99 12.29
N ILE A 135 4.83 11.60 11.14
CA ILE A 135 4.82 10.93 9.83
C ILE A 135 6.18 11.15 9.17
N SER A 136 6.88 10.06 8.85
CA SER A 136 8.19 10.14 8.18
C SER A 136 8.03 10.58 6.73
N THR A 137 7.14 9.92 5.98
CA THR A 137 6.90 10.21 4.57
C THR A 137 5.40 10.34 4.30
N LEU A 138 5.00 11.43 3.67
CA LEU A 138 3.64 11.66 3.22
C LEU A 138 3.55 11.54 1.71
N PHE A 139 2.81 10.54 1.24
CA PHE A 139 2.46 10.39 -0.17
C PHE A 139 1.14 11.13 -0.43
N LEU A 140 1.19 12.15 -1.27
CA LEU A 140 0.01 12.89 -1.70
C LEU A 140 -0.37 12.51 -3.13
N SER A 141 -1.59 12.06 -3.31
CA SER A 141 -2.10 11.67 -4.64
C SER A 141 -2.79 12.85 -5.30
N THR A 142 -2.38 13.17 -6.54
CA THR A 142 -3.07 14.13 -7.40
C THR A 142 -3.09 13.64 -8.83
N ASP A 143 -4.15 13.94 -9.54
CA ASP A 143 -4.36 13.76 -10.97
C ASP A 143 -5.72 14.39 -11.34
N GLY A 144 -6.11 14.34 -12.61
CA GLY A 144 -7.40 14.89 -13.06
C GLY A 144 -8.64 14.31 -12.35
N PHE A 145 -8.57 13.08 -11.84
CA PHE A 145 -9.67 12.47 -11.11
C PHE A 145 -9.71 12.94 -9.63
N HIS A 146 -8.57 13.15 -9.01
CA HIS A 146 -8.48 13.68 -7.64
C HIS A 146 -8.90 15.14 -7.57
N GLN A 147 -8.56 15.94 -8.57
CA GLN A 147 -8.91 17.37 -8.65
C GLN A 147 -10.43 17.62 -8.66
N GLY A 148 -11.24 16.65 -9.09
CA GLY A 148 -12.70 16.71 -8.96
C GLY A 148 -13.21 16.73 -7.53
N GLY A 149 -12.44 16.19 -6.57
CA GLY A 149 -12.81 16.09 -5.14
C GLY A 149 -11.91 16.88 -4.20
N VAL A 150 -10.68 17.24 -4.63
CA VAL A 150 -9.71 18.00 -3.85
C VAL A 150 -9.22 19.18 -4.70
N SER A 151 -9.60 20.41 -4.32
CA SER A 151 -9.16 21.61 -5.05
C SER A 151 -7.64 21.79 -4.97
N SER A 152 -7.05 22.42 -6.00
CA SER A 152 -5.62 22.76 -6.02
C SER A 152 -5.21 23.54 -4.76
N ARG A 153 -6.07 24.44 -4.26
CA ARG A 153 -5.82 25.20 -3.03
C ARG A 153 -5.71 24.32 -1.79
N ARG A 154 -6.57 23.30 -1.66
CA ARG A 154 -6.45 22.31 -0.58
C ARG A 154 -5.18 21.50 -0.71
N PHE A 155 -4.88 21.02 -1.92
CA PHE A 155 -3.69 20.21 -2.16
C PHE A 155 -2.40 20.99 -1.85
N VAL A 156 -2.28 22.23 -2.33
CA VAL A 156 -1.16 23.13 -2.01
C VAL A 156 -1.08 23.40 -0.51
N GLY A 157 -2.23 23.58 0.15
CA GLY A 157 -2.30 23.72 1.62
C GLY A 157 -1.78 22.49 2.35
N ALA A 158 -2.09 21.29 1.86
CA ALA A 158 -1.60 20.03 2.40
C ALA A 158 -0.09 19.88 2.22
N LEU A 159 0.44 20.18 1.03
CA LEU A 159 1.88 20.20 0.75
C LEU A 159 2.63 21.14 1.72
N ARG A 160 2.16 22.38 1.85
CA ARG A 160 2.76 23.36 2.78
C ARG A 160 2.71 22.92 4.24
N ALA A 161 1.63 22.26 4.65
CA ALA A 161 1.49 21.77 6.02
C ALA A 161 2.45 20.59 6.29
N ALA A 162 2.58 19.65 5.34
CA ALA A 162 3.51 18.53 5.42
C ALA A 162 4.97 19.01 5.45
N HIS A 163 5.33 19.94 4.59
CA HIS A 163 6.67 20.54 4.53
C HIS A 163 7.04 21.21 5.86
N ARG A 164 6.16 22.08 6.39
CA ARG A 164 6.38 22.75 7.68
C ARG A 164 6.48 21.78 8.87
N ALA A 165 5.90 20.59 8.76
CA ALA A 165 5.98 19.56 9.78
C ALA A 165 7.22 18.67 9.65
N GLY A 166 8.07 18.90 8.63
CA GLY A 166 9.26 18.11 8.35
C GLY A 166 8.96 16.73 7.78
N CYS A 167 7.80 16.49 7.17
CA CYS A 167 7.55 15.23 6.44
C CYS A 167 8.37 15.21 5.14
N ARG A 168 8.92 14.04 4.80
CA ARG A 168 9.30 13.79 3.41
C ARG A 168 8.04 13.76 2.55
N ILE A 169 8.07 14.42 1.40
CA ILE A 169 6.91 14.55 0.52
C ILE A 169 7.16 13.77 -0.77
N VAL A 170 6.21 12.91 -1.13
CA VAL A 170 6.16 12.26 -2.43
C VAL A 170 4.79 12.55 -3.05
N VAL A 171 4.76 13.20 -4.21
CA VAL A 171 3.53 13.41 -4.96
C VAL A 171 3.35 12.26 -5.95
N GLN A 172 2.22 11.56 -5.83
CA GLN A 172 1.86 10.46 -6.73
C GLN A 172 0.86 10.91 -7.77
N GLU A 173 1.09 10.51 -9.02
CA GLU A 173 0.23 10.78 -10.16
C GLU A 173 0.03 9.53 -11.00
N LEU A 174 -1.11 9.44 -11.69
CA LEU A 174 -1.32 8.42 -12.69
C LEU A 174 -0.52 8.71 -13.97
N ASP A 175 0.13 7.67 -14.49
CA ASP A 175 0.79 7.69 -15.80
C ASP A 175 -0.26 7.67 -16.92
N THR A 176 -0.92 8.82 -17.15
CA THR A 176 -1.92 9.05 -18.19
C THR A 176 -1.44 10.02 -19.28
N GLY A 177 -0.15 10.39 -19.23
CA GLY A 177 0.51 11.24 -20.25
C GLY A 177 0.62 12.71 -19.87
N ASP A 178 -0.37 13.30 -19.20
CA ASP A 178 -0.37 14.75 -18.86
C ASP A 178 -0.18 15.04 -17.37
N GLY A 179 -0.16 14.00 -16.52
CA GLY A 179 -0.16 14.12 -15.06
C GLY A 179 1.07 14.83 -14.48
N ALA A 180 2.27 14.52 -14.99
CA ALA A 180 3.52 15.03 -14.45
C ALA A 180 3.58 16.58 -14.37
N ARG A 181 3.01 17.28 -15.33
CA ARG A 181 2.99 18.75 -15.34
C ARG A 181 2.06 19.36 -14.29
N VAL A 182 1.00 18.63 -13.90
CA VAL A 182 0.04 19.12 -12.90
C VAL A 182 0.67 19.09 -11.52
N ALA A 183 1.34 18.00 -11.16
CA ALA A 183 2.02 17.89 -9.87
C ALA A 183 3.17 18.89 -9.75
N GLU A 184 4.00 19.03 -10.78
CA GLU A 184 5.09 20.01 -10.80
C GLU A 184 4.57 21.43 -10.56
N GLY A 185 3.51 21.85 -11.23
CA GLY A 185 2.91 23.18 -11.01
C GLY A 185 2.38 23.38 -9.59
N LEU A 186 1.76 22.36 -8.99
CA LEU A 186 1.28 22.41 -7.60
C LEU A 186 2.43 22.41 -6.58
N LEU A 187 3.51 21.68 -6.86
CA LEU A 187 4.73 21.68 -6.05
C LEU A 187 5.44 23.03 -6.12
N GLU A 188 5.55 23.61 -7.31
CA GLU A 188 6.14 24.93 -7.47
C GLU A 188 5.31 26.01 -6.75
N GLU A 189 3.99 25.97 -6.84
CA GLU A 189 3.10 26.88 -6.09
C GLU A 189 3.25 26.70 -4.58
N ALA A 190 3.43 25.46 -4.10
CA ALA A 190 3.50 25.16 -2.68
C ALA A 190 4.85 25.49 -2.06
N LEU A 191 5.95 25.10 -2.72
CA LEU A 191 7.31 25.03 -2.18
C LEU A 191 8.30 25.96 -2.91
N GLY A 192 7.87 26.58 -4.03
CA GLY A 192 8.70 27.46 -4.84
C GLY A 192 9.50 26.72 -5.93
N PRO A 193 10.32 27.46 -6.70
CA PRO A 193 10.98 26.92 -7.90
C PRO A 193 12.04 25.84 -7.63
N ARG A 194 12.48 25.69 -6.38
CA ARG A 194 13.41 24.63 -5.96
C ARG A 194 12.70 23.46 -5.25
N TRP A 195 11.42 23.23 -5.53
CA TRP A 195 10.65 22.18 -4.90
C TRP A 195 11.29 20.78 -5.00
N ALA A 196 12.08 20.52 -6.05
CA ALA A 196 12.77 19.25 -6.25
C ALA A 196 13.85 18.95 -5.19
N ASP A 197 14.31 19.97 -4.43
CA ASP A 197 15.18 19.79 -3.27
C ASP A 197 14.41 19.28 -2.03
N GLU A 198 13.07 19.42 -2.02
CA GLU A 198 12.21 19.25 -0.85
C GLU A 198 11.15 18.13 -1.03
N ALA A 199 10.89 17.71 -2.27
CA ALA A 199 9.86 16.73 -2.60
C ALA A 199 10.25 15.87 -3.81
N GLU A 200 9.64 14.70 -3.91
CA GLU A 200 9.80 13.77 -5.04
C GLU A 200 8.46 13.55 -5.73
N THR A 201 8.49 13.17 -7.00
CA THR A 201 7.29 12.74 -7.76
C THR A 201 7.37 11.27 -8.11
N LYS A 202 6.21 10.63 -8.22
CA LYS A 202 6.09 9.23 -8.59
C LYS A 202 4.93 9.02 -9.55
N LEU A 203 5.23 8.51 -10.75
CA LEU A 203 4.20 8.04 -11.68
C LEU A 203 3.72 6.64 -11.30
N ILE A 204 2.41 6.42 -11.33
CA ILE A 204 1.76 5.16 -10.99
C ILE A 204 1.00 4.65 -12.21
N THR A 205 1.25 3.40 -12.58
CA THR A 205 0.47 2.74 -13.62
C THR A 205 -1.01 2.64 -13.20
N PRO A 206 -1.97 3.06 -14.06
CA PRO A 206 -3.39 2.91 -13.80
C PRO A 206 -3.79 1.46 -13.52
N LEU A 207 -4.56 1.25 -12.46
CA LEU A 207 -4.98 -0.07 -12.01
C LEU A 207 -6.44 -0.35 -12.38
N ARG A 208 -6.70 -1.55 -12.91
CA ARG A 208 -8.04 -2.00 -13.30
C ARG A 208 -8.75 -2.80 -12.20
N TYR A 209 -8.67 -2.28 -10.96
CA TYR A 209 -9.43 -2.78 -9.82
C TYR A 209 -10.47 -1.75 -9.38
N GLY A 210 -11.47 -2.18 -8.63
CA GLY A 210 -12.53 -1.30 -8.15
C GLY A 210 -13.19 -0.52 -9.30
N ARG A 211 -13.44 0.78 -9.11
CA ARG A 211 -13.98 1.67 -10.15
C ARG A 211 -13.03 1.87 -11.34
N GLY A 212 -11.72 1.73 -11.12
CA GLY A 212 -10.72 1.81 -12.18
C GLY A 212 -10.93 0.80 -13.30
N SER A 213 -11.60 -0.33 -13.02
CA SER A 213 -11.94 -1.33 -14.05
C SER A 213 -12.91 -0.81 -15.11
N GLY A 214 -13.73 0.18 -14.78
CA GLY A 214 -14.65 0.86 -15.72
C GLY A 214 -14.03 2.07 -16.42
N VAL A 215 -12.87 2.55 -15.96
CA VAL A 215 -12.21 3.74 -16.50
C VAL A 215 -11.06 3.39 -17.43
N PHE A 216 -10.25 2.39 -17.06
CA PHE A 216 -9.04 2.06 -17.81
C PHE A 216 -9.25 0.83 -18.70
N ALA A 217 -8.79 0.92 -19.96
CA ALA A 217 -8.80 -0.20 -20.89
C ALA A 217 -7.74 -1.27 -20.53
N ILE A 218 -7.97 -2.51 -20.98
CA ILE A 218 -6.95 -3.56 -20.94
C ILE A 218 -5.83 -3.17 -21.91
N ARG A 219 -4.61 -2.99 -21.41
CA ARG A 219 -3.45 -2.64 -22.24
C ARG A 219 -2.92 -3.85 -23.01
N SER A 220 -2.77 -4.97 -22.33
CA SER A 220 -2.24 -6.22 -22.90
C SER A 220 -2.62 -7.40 -22.05
N ARG A 221 -2.60 -8.59 -22.63
CA ARG A 221 -2.65 -9.88 -21.91
C ARG A 221 -1.46 -10.73 -22.33
N HIS A 222 -0.84 -11.37 -21.35
CA HIS A 222 0.38 -12.12 -21.48
C HIS A 222 0.14 -13.61 -21.21
N GLU A 223 0.92 -14.46 -21.86
CA GLU A 223 1.04 -15.85 -21.48
C GLU A 223 1.63 -15.97 -20.08
N VAL A 224 1.27 -16.99 -19.32
CA VAL A 224 1.71 -17.17 -17.93
C VAL A 224 3.23 -17.18 -17.80
N GLY A 225 3.93 -17.77 -18.77
CA GLY A 225 5.40 -17.83 -18.81
C GLY A 225 6.10 -16.47 -19.00
N ALA A 226 5.40 -15.46 -19.53
CA ALA A 226 5.93 -14.11 -19.68
C ALA A 226 5.73 -13.22 -18.43
N LEU A 227 5.03 -13.74 -17.40
CA LEU A 227 4.79 -12.99 -16.17
C LEU A 227 5.97 -13.13 -15.21
N ALA A 228 6.52 -12.00 -14.81
CA ALA A 228 7.66 -11.96 -13.88
C ALA A 228 7.28 -12.41 -12.46
N ALA A 229 8.29 -12.60 -11.61
CA ALA A 229 8.13 -12.85 -10.18
C ALA A 229 7.34 -11.72 -9.49
N CYS A 230 6.50 -12.10 -8.52
CA CYS A 230 5.65 -11.15 -7.81
C CYS A 230 6.44 -10.35 -6.77
N THR A 231 6.56 -9.04 -6.97
CA THR A 231 7.19 -8.12 -6.01
C THR A 231 6.23 -7.62 -4.91
N LEU A 232 4.90 -7.76 -5.10
CA LEU A 232 3.91 -7.30 -4.11
C LEU A 232 3.95 -8.09 -2.80
N LEU A 233 4.48 -9.32 -2.83
CA LEU A 233 4.66 -10.17 -1.64
C LEU A 233 5.67 -9.62 -0.62
N GLY A 234 6.46 -8.62 -0.99
CA GLY A 234 7.34 -7.90 -0.07
C GLY A 234 6.59 -6.99 0.90
N SER A 235 5.35 -6.58 0.55
CA SER A 235 4.53 -5.64 1.33
C SER A 235 3.16 -6.27 1.64
N PRO A 236 3.06 -7.17 2.63
CA PRO A 236 1.79 -7.73 3.06
C PRO A 236 0.88 -6.64 3.65
N THR A 237 -0.41 -6.90 3.65
CA THR A 237 -1.41 -5.96 4.15
C THR A 237 -2.12 -6.53 5.38
N VAL A 238 -2.30 -5.68 6.39
CA VAL A 238 -3.18 -5.93 7.53
C VAL A 238 -4.29 -4.90 7.48
N ARG A 239 -5.54 -5.36 7.45
CA ARG A 239 -6.72 -4.48 7.44
C ARG A 239 -7.15 -4.13 8.85
N TYR A 240 -7.80 -2.99 8.98
CA TYR A 240 -8.36 -2.47 10.24
C TYR A 240 -9.35 -3.42 10.93
N ASP A 241 -9.96 -4.34 10.18
CA ASP A 241 -10.93 -5.33 10.65
C ASP A 241 -10.30 -6.69 11.01
N GLY A 242 -8.97 -6.76 11.06
CA GLY A 242 -8.23 -7.95 11.45
C GLY A 242 -7.98 -8.95 10.32
N VAL A 243 -8.21 -8.58 9.05
CA VAL A 243 -7.86 -9.47 7.93
C VAL A 243 -6.42 -9.23 7.50
N VAL A 244 -5.60 -10.29 7.51
CA VAL A 244 -4.21 -10.29 7.02
C VAL A 244 -4.15 -10.88 5.62
N ILE A 245 -3.37 -10.25 4.73
CA ILE A 245 -3.25 -10.58 3.31
C ILE A 245 -1.76 -10.61 2.94
N PRO A 246 -1.28 -11.57 2.11
CA PRO A 246 0.15 -11.76 1.82
C PRO A 246 0.79 -10.64 0.98
N CYS A 247 0.00 -9.77 0.38
CA CYS A 247 0.47 -8.72 -0.54
C CYS A 247 -0.45 -7.49 -0.49
N CYS A 248 -0.05 -6.41 -1.15
CA CYS A 248 -0.83 -5.18 -1.24
C CYS A 248 -1.71 -5.12 -2.52
N ASN A 249 -2.23 -6.25 -2.99
CA ASN A 249 -3.14 -6.26 -4.14
C ASN A 249 -4.52 -5.72 -3.75
N GLU A 250 -5.01 -4.72 -4.48
CA GLU A 250 -6.25 -4.01 -4.20
C GLU A 250 -7.48 -4.90 -4.26
N GLY A 251 -7.51 -5.86 -5.19
CA GLY A 251 -8.60 -6.83 -5.28
C GLY A 251 -8.69 -7.71 -4.02
N LEU A 252 -7.56 -8.22 -3.51
CA LEU A 252 -7.55 -8.98 -2.26
C LEU A 252 -7.93 -8.11 -1.04
N ILE A 253 -7.46 -6.88 -1.00
CA ILE A 253 -7.80 -5.90 0.05
C ILE A 253 -9.32 -5.68 0.11
N THR A 254 -9.97 -5.59 -1.04
CA THR A 254 -11.41 -5.34 -1.15
C THR A 254 -12.28 -6.60 -1.13
N GLY A 255 -11.70 -7.75 -0.83
CA GLY A 255 -12.45 -8.99 -0.65
C GLY A 255 -12.59 -9.85 -1.89
N HIS A 256 -11.98 -9.49 -3.02
CA HIS A 256 -11.96 -10.28 -4.23
C HIS A 256 -10.81 -11.31 -4.24
N GLY A 257 -10.87 -12.25 -5.18
CA GLY A 257 -9.83 -13.28 -5.34
C GLY A 257 -9.92 -14.42 -4.31
N PRO A 258 -8.89 -15.29 -4.24
CA PRO A 258 -8.94 -16.52 -3.44
C PRO A 258 -9.06 -16.25 -1.93
N SER A 259 -10.00 -16.92 -1.27
CA SER A 259 -10.18 -16.80 0.18
C SER A 259 -8.98 -17.32 0.98
N ALA A 260 -8.24 -18.30 0.43
CA ALA A 260 -7.00 -18.83 1.00
C ALA A 260 -5.90 -17.76 1.21
N LEU A 261 -5.99 -16.63 0.50
CA LEU A 261 -5.07 -15.51 0.64
C LEU A 261 -5.55 -14.45 1.66
N ARG A 262 -6.51 -14.80 2.51
CA ARG A 262 -7.04 -13.93 3.57
C ARG A 262 -7.13 -14.69 4.88
N ALA A 263 -6.42 -14.22 5.91
CA ALA A 263 -6.41 -14.83 7.24
C ALA A 263 -7.02 -13.86 8.26
N PRO A 264 -8.20 -14.17 8.84
CA PRO A 264 -8.75 -13.35 9.90
C PRO A 264 -7.96 -13.55 11.20
N VAL A 265 -7.64 -12.46 11.88
CA VAL A 265 -6.94 -12.47 13.17
C VAL A 265 -7.75 -11.70 14.21
N ARG A 266 -7.67 -12.14 15.49
CA ARG A 266 -8.41 -11.59 16.62
C ARG A 266 -7.53 -11.41 17.85
N ARG A 267 -6.22 -11.56 17.69
CA ARG A 267 -5.21 -11.38 18.76
C ARG A 267 -3.91 -10.90 18.13
N PRO A 268 -3.07 -10.16 18.84
CA PRO A 268 -1.83 -9.58 18.29
C PRO A 268 -0.92 -10.62 17.63
N GLU A 269 -0.73 -11.79 18.28
CA GLU A 269 0.14 -12.87 17.78
C GLU A 269 -0.36 -13.45 16.44
N GLY A 270 -1.66 -13.34 16.18
CA GLY A 270 -2.28 -13.80 14.94
C GLY A 270 -1.73 -13.11 13.70
N VAL A 271 -1.31 -11.84 13.80
CA VAL A 271 -0.68 -11.11 12.69
C VAL A 271 0.62 -11.80 12.25
N ALA A 272 1.52 -12.06 13.21
CA ALA A 272 2.78 -12.74 12.92
C ALA A 272 2.56 -14.17 12.41
N GLN A 273 1.60 -14.90 12.99
CA GLN A 273 1.25 -16.27 12.58
C GLN A 273 0.71 -16.32 11.15
N ALA A 274 -0.22 -15.42 10.79
CA ALA A 274 -0.77 -15.32 9.44
C ALA A 274 0.33 -15.00 8.41
N LEU A 275 1.20 -14.04 8.71
CA LEU A 275 2.31 -13.66 7.84
C LEU A 275 3.33 -14.80 7.68
N ALA A 276 3.59 -15.56 8.76
CA ALA A 276 4.44 -16.75 8.69
C ALA A 276 3.79 -17.83 7.79
N GLY A 277 2.49 -18.12 7.98
CA GLY A 277 1.75 -19.05 7.14
C GLY A 277 1.83 -18.70 5.65
N PHE A 278 1.67 -17.42 5.29
CA PHE A 278 1.84 -16.98 3.90
C PHE A 278 3.28 -17.07 3.39
N ARG A 279 4.29 -16.87 4.23
CA ARG A 279 5.70 -17.08 3.84
C ARG A 279 6.01 -18.54 3.56
N ASP A 280 5.34 -19.43 4.28
CA ASP A 280 5.53 -20.88 4.15
C ASP A 280 4.65 -21.50 3.06
N ASP A 281 3.70 -20.74 2.51
CA ASP A 281 2.83 -21.19 1.42
C ASP A 281 3.66 -21.51 0.15
N PRO A 282 3.60 -22.76 -0.34
CA PRO A 282 4.43 -23.21 -1.47
C PRO A 282 4.15 -22.44 -2.76
N LEU A 283 2.89 -22.13 -3.07
CA LEU A 283 2.52 -21.39 -4.28
C LEU A 283 3.03 -19.94 -4.20
N LEU A 284 2.86 -19.26 -3.06
CA LEU A 284 3.37 -17.90 -2.88
C LEU A 284 4.91 -17.86 -2.96
N ARG A 285 5.60 -18.89 -2.49
CA ARG A 285 7.06 -19.00 -2.62
C ARG A 285 7.51 -19.09 -4.07
N VAL A 286 6.83 -19.92 -4.87
CA VAL A 286 7.14 -20.04 -6.31
C VAL A 286 6.78 -18.78 -7.06
N VAL A 287 5.57 -18.26 -6.90
CA VAL A 287 5.11 -17.03 -7.56
C VAL A 287 5.98 -15.84 -7.18
N GLY A 288 6.44 -15.76 -5.93
CA GLY A 288 7.29 -14.67 -5.46
C GLY A 288 8.75 -14.74 -5.89
N ARG A 289 9.26 -15.92 -6.25
CA ARG A 289 10.66 -16.10 -6.67
C ARG A 289 10.82 -16.27 -8.18
N LEU A 290 9.89 -16.99 -8.81
CA LEU A 290 10.01 -17.42 -10.20
C LEU A 290 8.86 -16.91 -11.09
N GLY A 291 7.75 -16.47 -10.49
CA GLY A 291 6.54 -16.10 -11.21
C GLY A 291 5.56 -17.24 -11.40
N PRO A 292 4.32 -16.97 -11.85
CA PRO A 292 3.28 -17.99 -12.03
C PRO A 292 3.57 -18.94 -13.20
N GLY A 293 4.48 -18.59 -14.10
CA GLY A 293 4.93 -19.49 -15.17
C GLY A 293 5.54 -20.79 -14.62
N ALA A 294 6.34 -20.69 -13.56
CA ALA A 294 6.93 -21.86 -12.90
C ALA A 294 5.87 -22.75 -12.22
N VAL A 295 4.72 -22.19 -11.80
CA VAL A 295 3.59 -22.99 -11.30
C VAL A 295 2.95 -23.79 -12.44
N ALA A 296 2.87 -23.22 -13.65
CA ALA A 296 2.31 -23.89 -14.81
C ALA A 296 3.13 -25.13 -15.26
N ASP A 297 4.37 -25.27 -14.77
CA ASP A 297 5.22 -26.43 -15.02
C ASP A 297 4.95 -27.60 -14.05
N LEU A 298 4.19 -27.37 -12.99
CA LEU A 298 3.81 -28.39 -12.02
C LEU A 298 2.65 -29.25 -12.56
N PRO A 299 2.65 -30.60 -12.27
CA PRO A 299 1.56 -31.47 -12.67
C PRO A 299 0.20 -31.01 -12.13
N GLY A 300 -0.80 -30.90 -12.98
CA GLY A 300 -2.16 -30.47 -12.67
C GLY A 300 -2.40 -28.96 -12.86
N PHE A 301 -1.37 -28.18 -13.26
CA PHE A 301 -1.48 -26.75 -13.53
C PHE A 301 -1.41 -26.40 -15.02
N GLU A 302 -1.52 -27.38 -15.91
CA GLU A 302 -1.39 -27.22 -17.37
C GLU A 302 -2.35 -26.15 -17.93
N ALA A 303 -3.55 -26.05 -17.36
CA ALA A 303 -4.57 -25.06 -17.75
C ALA A 303 -4.10 -23.59 -17.62
N LEU A 304 -3.08 -23.31 -16.81
CA LEU A 304 -2.49 -21.96 -16.74
C LEU A 304 -1.84 -21.53 -18.06
N ARG A 305 -1.38 -22.47 -18.90
CA ARG A 305 -0.77 -22.16 -20.21
C ARG A 305 -1.80 -21.85 -21.28
N GLU A 306 -3.05 -22.23 -21.07
CA GLU A 306 -4.14 -22.01 -22.03
C GLU A 306 -4.77 -20.62 -21.88
N GLU A 307 -4.47 -19.92 -20.78
CA GLU A 307 -5.04 -18.61 -20.48
C GLU A 307 -4.01 -17.48 -20.66
N ARG A 308 -4.53 -16.27 -20.88
CA ARG A 308 -3.74 -15.04 -20.93
C ARG A 308 -4.17 -14.09 -19.81
N PHE A 309 -3.21 -13.52 -19.12
CA PHE A 309 -3.40 -12.70 -17.93
C PHE A 309 -2.95 -11.25 -18.13
N GLU A 310 -3.65 -10.30 -17.54
CA GLU A 310 -3.26 -8.88 -17.58
C GLU A 310 -2.01 -8.60 -16.75
N ASN A 311 -1.80 -9.39 -15.68
CA ASN A 311 -0.70 -9.23 -14.75
C ASN A 311 -0.45 -10.52 -13.95
N VAL A 312 0.58 -10.49 -13.11
CA VAL A 312 0.99 -11.61 -12.25
C VAL A 312 -0.12 -12.07 -11.28
N CYS A 313 -0.98 -11.15 -10.84
CA CYS A 313 -2.05 -11.47 -9.89
C CYS A 313 -3.11 -12.39 -10.52
N GLY A 314 -3.45 -12.18 -11.79
CA GLY A 314 -4.38 -13.07 -12.51
C GLY A 314 -3.85 -14.51 -12.57
N GLY A 315 -2.58 -14.71 -12.90
CA GLY A 315 -1.94 -16.02 -12.91
C GLY A 315 -1.86 -16.66 -11.52
N CYS A 316 -1.51 -15.86 -10.49
CA CYS A 316 -1.49 -16.27 -9.09
C CYS A 316 -2.88 -16.75 -8.61
N TRP A 317 -3.93 -15.98 -8.84
CA TRP A 317 -5.29 -16.31 -8.41
C TRP A 317 -5.80 -17.57 -9.12
N LYS A 318 -5.54 -17.71 -10.40
CA LYS A 318 -5.89 -18.92 -11.15
C LYS A 318 -5.17 -20.15 -10.60
N ALA A 319 -3.90 -20.02 -10.20
CA ALA A 319 -3.16 -21.11 -9.57
C ALA A 319 -3.84 -21.55 -8.26
N TYR A 320 -4.29 -20.61 -7.42
CA TYR A 320 -5.05 -20.93 -6.20
C TYR A 320 -6.41 -21.54 -6.49
N ASP A 321 -7.12 -21.10 -7.52
CA ASP A 321 -8.40 -21.71 -7.95
C ASP A 321 -8.20 -23.17 -8.38
N ILE A 322 -7.13 -23.48 -9.10
CA ILE A 322 -6.77 -24.82 -9.51
C ILE A 322 -6.37 -25.68 -8.30
N ALA A 323 -5.46 -25.18 -7.45
CA ALA A 323 -4.96 -25.90 -6.27
C ALA A 323 -6.05 -26.20 -5.22
N GLY A 324 -7.08 -25.36 -5.14
CA GLY A 324 -8.21 -25.54 -4.24
C GLY A 324 -9.16 -26.67 -4.64
N ARG A 325 -8.96 -27.30 -5.80
CA ARG A 325 -9.74 -28.44 -6.27
C ARG A 325 -8.98 -29.73 -5.95
N PRO A 326 -9.69 -30.83 -5.52
CA PRO A 326 -9.05 -32.12 -5.35
C PRO A 326 -8.44 -32.62 -6.67
N GLY A 327 -7.23 -33.19 -6.62
CA GLY A 327 -6.56 -33.76 -7.77
C GLY A 327 -5.05 -33.47 -7.82
N ARG A 328 -4.44 -33.78 -8.98
CA ARG A 328 -2.97 -33.70 -9.18
C ARG A 328 -2.33 -32.38 -8.80
N ALA A 329 -3.04 -31.27 -8.97
CA ALA A 329 -2.54 -29.95 -8.56
C ALA A 329 -2.36 -29.84 -7.04
N ALA A 330 -3.32 -30.31 -6.25
CA ALA A 330 -3.22 -30.32 -4.79
C ALA A 330 -2.07 -31.21 -4.30
N ASP A 331 -1.88 -32.40 -4.95
CA ASP A 331 -0.77 -33.31 -4.65
C ASP A 331 0.59 -32.64 -4.97
N SER A 332 0.68 -31.96 -6.11
CA SER A 332 1.90 -31.25 -6.53
C SER A 332 2.26 -30.12 -5.55
N VAL A 333 1.28 -29.36 -5.06
CA VAL A 333 1.49 -28.31 -4.07
C VAL A 333 1.99 -28.90 -2.74
N SER A 334 1.41 -30.05 -2.33
CA SER A 334 1.83 -30.75 -1.12
C SER A 334 3.27 -31.26 -1.24
N ALA A 335 3.64 -31.88 -2.35
CA ALA A 335 4.99 -32.34 -2.63
C ALA A 335 6.00 -31.18 -2.67
N LEU A 336 5.64 -30.07 -3.32
CA LEU A 336 6.44 -28.85 -3.35
C LEU A 336 6.66 -28.27 -1.94
N GLY A 337 5.62 -28.29 -1.11
CA GLY A 337 5.71 -27.86 0.29
C GLY A 337 6.69 -28.68 1.12
N VAL A 338 6.79 -29.98 0.88
CA VAL A 338 7.80 -30.87 1.50
C VAL A 338 9.20 -30.50 1.02
N ALA A 339 9.42 -30.45 -0.29
CA ALA A 339 10.73 -30.14 -0.88
C ALA A 339 11.29 -28.78 -0.45
N LEU A 340 10.43 -27.77 -0.31
CA LEU A 340 10.83 -26.45 0.14
C LEU A 340 11.17 -26.37 1.64
N ARG A 341 10.74 -27.33 2.47
CA ARG A 341 11.13 -27.46 3.89
C ARG A 341 12.46 -28.16 4.05
N GLU A 342 12.74 -29.16 3.23
CA GLU A 342 13.97 -29.97 3.29
C GLU A 342 15.18 -29.26 2.67
N GLY A 343 14.97 -28.30 1.77
CA GLY A 343 16.01 -27.54 1.06
C GLY A 343 16.34 -26.16 1.65
N GLY A 344 15.78 -25.79 2.80
CA GLY A 344 16.04 -24.54 3.54
C GLY A 344 16.69 -24.80 4.86
#